data_281366d56c4b6d5ef922049c4b8489cd
#
_entry.id   281366d56c4b6d5ef922049c4b8489cd
#
_cell.length_a   1.000
_cell.length_b   1.000
_cell.length_c   1.000
_cell.angle_alpha   90.00
_cell.angle_beta   90.00
_cell.angle_gamma   90.00
#
_symmetry.space_group_name_H-M   'P 1'
#
loop_
_entity.id
_entity.type
_entity.pdbx_description
1 polymer ?
#
loop_
_entity_poly.entity_id
_entity_poly.type
_entity_poly.pdbx_seq_one_letter_code
_entity_poly.pdbx_strand_id
1 'polypeptide(L)'
;MAERLAQHPSVRAVSRARGRAAGGTEIERSLLSTAVRLTDSVAPELVKMLADCAEILDVETTLEPFVYPSATMNAAVTPPEEGKLFVLFSSELLDAFDHDELCFVVGHELGHHKYDHHDIPVRAVLEESGGADPELALSLFSWSRFAELSADRAGLLCCRNLEAVGRCLFKLASGLRGTRGNVAMEALLQQVATLRAQGIATADEPDRDEWFSTHPFSPLRLEAAALAHASGLFDGGAAEPDELERQTLELMGLMDPGYLKAKTDEARAMRRVLLAGGFLVASADGEIADEEVAALDGLLGEGTVHGKLSAEALRDDLPRRLEDLRSMVGGGRRRQVIRDICMIARADGHVAPGERSVIEDICEGLEVPAAFASQVLDADLRLD
;
A
#
# COMPACT_ATOMS: atom_id res chain seq x y z
N MET A 1 12.90 -5.43 -1.00
CA MET A 1 12.19 -4.21 -1.46
C MET A 1 12.70 -2.99 -0.71
N ALA A 2 12.61 -2.92 0.60
CA ALA A 2 13.06 -1.79 1.42
C ALA A 2 14.47 -1.29 1.08
N GLU A 3 15.46 -2.17 1.08
CA GLU A 3 16.85 -1.80 0.78
C GLU A 3 17.02 -1.14 -0.59
N ARG A 4 16.32 -1.65 -1.62
CA ARG A 4 16.35 -1.09 -2.97
C ARG A 4 15.73 0.31 -3.01
N LEU A 5 14.56 0.48 -2.36
CA LEU A 5 13.89 1.78 -2.26
C LEU A 5 14.73 2.79 -1.47
N ALA A 6 15.31 2.40 -0.33
CA ALA A 6 16.17 3.26 0.47
C ALA A 6 17.43 3.72 -0.28
N GLN A 7 17.88 2.97 -1.29
CA GLN A 7 19.01 3.32 -2.15
C GLN A 7 18.61 4.20 -3.34
N HIS A 8 17.32 4.30 -3.67
CA HIS A 8 16.86 5.10 -4.80
C HIS A 8 17.22 6.58 -4.61
N PRO A 9 17.75 7.27 -5.66
CA PRO A 9 18.21 8.67 -5.56
C PRO A 9 17.15 9.62 -5.00
N SER A 10 15.93 9.55 -5.49
CA SER A 10 14.81 10.39 -5.04
C SER A 10 14.46 10.15 -3.57
N VAL A 11 14.36 8.88 -3.13
CA VAL A 11 14.09 8.53 -1.74
C VAL A 11 15.20 9.06 -0.83
N ARG A 12 16.46 8.86 -1.20
CA ARG A 12 17.62 9.37 -0.44
C ARG A 12 17.66 10.89 -0.36
N ALA A 13 17.29 11.58 -1.44
CA ALA A 13 17.25 13.05 -1.45
C ALA A 13 16.22 13.56 -0.44
N VAL A 14 15.01 13.04 -0.47
CA VAL A 14 13.90 13.41 0.42
C VAL A 14 14.22 13.04 1.87
N SER A 15 14.69 11.83 2.14
CA SER A 15 15.07 11.41 3.50
C SER A 15 16.16 12.29 4.10
N ARG A 16 17.17 12.68 3.30
CA ARG A 16 18.23 13.61 3.74
C ARG A 16 17.70 15.03 3.99
N ALA A 17 16.79 15.52 3.15
CA ALA A 17 16.18 16.84 3.33
C ALA A 17 15.38 16.89 4.64
N ARG A 18 14.58 15.86 4.92
CA ARG A 18 13.81 15.73 6.16
C ARG A 18 14.71 15.59 7.39
N GLY A 19 15.75 14.78 7.33
CA GLY A 19 16.72 14.65 8.42
C GLY A 19 17.47 15.95 8.76
N ARG A 20 17.61 16.87 7.78
CA ARG A 20 18.18 18.21 8.02
C ARG A 20 17.17 19.21 8.58
N ALA A 21 15.88 19.05 8.21
CA ALA A 21 14.78 19.90 8.68
C ALA A 21 14.33 19.53 10.10
N ALA A 22 14.55 18.29 10.53
CA ALA A 22 14.29 17.81 11.89
C ALA A 22 15.33 18.37 12.89
N GLY A 23 15.28 19.65 13.11
CA GLY A 23 16.04 20.35 14.18
C GLY A 23 15.25 20.26 15.49
N GLY A 24 15.65 19.36 16.28
CA GLY A 24 15.23 18.69 17.52
C GLY A 24 14.53 19.42 18.64
N THR A 25 13.71 20.41 18.51
CA THR A 25 12.87 20.96 19.61
C THR A 25 11.53 21.48 19.11
N GLU A 26 11.29 21.38 17.81
CA GLU A 26 10.13 22.01 17.19
C GLU A 26 8.87 21.14 17.33
N ILE A 27 9.00 19.81 17.24
CA ILE A 27 7.87 18.88 17.36
C ILE A 27 7.34 18.90 18.82
N GLU A 28 8.21 18.68 19.80
CA GLU A 28 7.78 18.70 21.22
C GLU A 28 7.12 20.02 21.60
N ARG A 29 7.71 21.14 21.18
CA ARG A 29 7.14 22.47 21.47
C ARG A 29 5.78 22.67 20.80
N SER A 30 5.63 22.22 19.57
CA SER A 30 4.35 22.25 18.84
C SER A 30 3.30 21.42 19.58
N LEU A 31 3.62 20.18 19.95
CA LEU A 31 2.72 19.29 20.67
C LEU A 31 2.30 19.86 22.02
N LEU A 32 3.23 20.44 22.79
CA LEU A 32 2.91 21.08 24.06
C LEU A 32 1.95 22.28 23.92
N SER A 33 1.87 22.89 22.74
CA SER A 33 0.96 24.02 22.49
C SER A 33 -0.39 23.61 21.91
N THR A 34 -0.50 22.41 21.31
CA THR A 34 -1.69 21.98 20.54
C THR A 34 -2.32 20.69 21.04
N ALA A 35 -1.64 19.95 21.92
CA ALA A 35 -2.07 18.65 22.44
C ALA A 35 -1.82 18.54 23.94
N VAL A 36 -2.36 17.51 24.58
CA VAL A 36 -2.17 17.24 26.00
C VAL A 36 -1.24 16.04 26.16
N ARG A 37 -0.15 16.21 26.90
CA ARG A 37 0.75 15.10 27.26
C ARG A 37 0.03 14.15 28.23
N LEU A 38 0.05 12.87 27.92
CA LEU A 38 -0.51 11.80 28.74
C LEU A 38 0.60 11.23 29.63
N THR A 39 0.48 11.45 30.93
CA THR A 39 1.43 11.00 31.95
C THR A 39 0.80 9.92 32.82
N ASP A 40 1.59 9.26 33.68
CA ASP A 40 1.07 8.31 34.70
C ASP A 40 -0.02 8.90 35.58
N SER A 41 0.00 10.20 35.80
CA SER A 41 -1.03 10.89 36.62
C SER A 41 -2.30 11.19 35.81
N VAL A 42 -2.26 11.22 34.49
CA VAL A 42 -3.38 11.57 33.61
C VAL A 42 -4.00 10.31 32.99
N ALA A 43 -3.19 9.38 32.50
CA ALA A 43 -3.62 8.18 31.79
C ALA A 43 -2.73 6.97 32.16
N PRO A 44 -2.74 6.51 33.43
CA PRO A 44 -1.84 5.46 33.91
C PRO A 44 -1.96 4.15 33.13
N GLU A 45 -3.18 3.77 32.74
CA GLU A 45 -3.42 2.52 31.99
C GLU A 45 -2.84 2.60 30.57
N LEU A 46 -2.95 3.74 29.89
CA LEU A 46 -2.39 3.91 28.55
C LEU A 46 -0.86 3.98 28.58
N VAL A 47 -0.28 4.68 29.58
CA VAL A 47 1.18 4.74 29.74
C VAL A 47 1.75 3.34 30.04
N LYS A 48 1.07 2.58 30.89
CA LYS A 48 1.45 1.19 31.12
C LYS A 48 1.35 0.33 29.86
N MET A 49 0.27 0.43 29.10
CA MET A 49 0.07 -0.30 27.83
C MET A 49 1.19 0.01 26.84
N LEU A 50 1.59 1.28 26.70
CA LEU A 50 2.71 1.69 25.86
C LEU A 50 4.02 1.02 26.29
N ALA A 51 4.29 0.96 27.60
CA ALA A 51 5.48 0.32 28.14
C ALA A 51 5.46 -1.20 27.89
N ASP A 52 4.31 -1.85 28.13
CA ASP A 52 4.14 -3.30 27.89
C ASP A 52 4.33 -3.62 26.39
N CYS A 53 3.76 -2.84 25.47
CA CYS A 53 3.95 -3.03 24.03
C CYS A 53 5.40 -2.77 23.60
N ALA A 54 6.07 -1.77 24.15
CA ALA A 54 7.46 -1.48 23.87
C ALA A 54 8.37 -2.65 24.31
N GLU A 55 8.10 -3.24 25.47
CA GLU A 55 8.82 -4.44 25.95
C GLU A 55 8.61 -5.63 25.02
N ILE A 56 7.35 -5.91 24.61
CA ILE A 56 7.02 -7.00 23.69
C ILE A 56 7.74 -6.84 22.34
N LEU A 57 7.84 -5.62 21.84
CA LEU A 57 8.44 -5.33 20.53
C LEU A 57 9.93 -5.01 20.61
N ASP A 58 10.53 -5.05 21.81
CA ASP A 58 11.94 -4.69 22.01
C ASP A 58 12.24 -3.28 21.44
N VAL A 59 11.44 -2.29 21.87
CA VAL A 59 11.59 -0.88 21.54
C VAL A 59 12.18 -0.16 22.74
N GLU A 60 13.43 0.29 22.63
CA GLU A 60 14.16 0.93 23.73
C GLU A 60 13.98 2.46 23.79
N THR A 61 13.37 3.06 22.77
CA THR A 61 13.17 4.52 22.65
C THR A 61 12.19 5.02 23.69
N THR A 62 12.47 6.17 24.30
CA THR A 62 11.55 6.80 25.27
C THR A 62 10.26 7.24 24.60
N LEU A 63 9.12 6.76 25.08
CA LEU A 63 7.80 7.06 24.54
C LEU A 63 7.19 8.26 25.24
N GLU A 64 6.72 9.23 24.46
CA GLU A 64 6.03 10.45 24.95
C GLU A 64 4.62 10.51 24.33
N PRO A 65 3.57 10.03 25.02
CA PRO A 65 2.23 10.03 24.48
C PRO A 65 1.52 11.38 24.62
N PHE A 66 0.79 11.75 23.56
CA PHE A 66 -0.03 12.96 23.51
C PHE A 66 -1.42 12.66 22.95
N VAL A 67 -2.43 13.38 23.43
CA VAL A 67 -3.77 13.39 22.86
C VAL A 67 -4.09 14.76 22.26
N TYR A 68 -4.62 14.76 21.04
CA TYR A 68 -5.07 15.98 20.36
C TYR A 68 -6.57 15.90 20.02
N PRO A 69 -7.29 17.04 19.99
CA PRO A 69 -8.71 17.07 19.70
C PRO A 69 -8.95 16.78 18.22
N SER A 70 -9.71 15.73 17.91
CA SER A 70 -10.10 15.36 16.54
C SER A 70 -11.35 14.49 16.59
N ALA A 71 -12.25 14.66 15.60
CA ALA A 71 -13.40 13.83 15.40
C ALA A 71 -13.08 12.58 14.53
N THR A 72 -11.87 12.46 14.03
CA THR A 72 -11.41 11.32 13.25
C THR A 72 -10.60 10.39 14.15
N MET A 73 -10.88 9.09 14.10
CA MET A 73 -10.10 8.07 14.80
C MET A 73 -8.73 7.95 14.13
N ASN A 74 -7.68 8.37 14.84
CA ASN A 74 -6.32 8.32 14.30
C ASN A 74 -5.29 8.18 15.42
N ALA A 75 -4.21 7.45 15.13
CA ALA A 75 -2.99 7.42 15.91
C ALA A 75 -1.79 7.58 14.97
N ALA A 76 -0.66 8.00 15.50
CA ALA A 76 0.57 8.12 14.74
C ALA A 76 1.78 8.12 15.67
N VAL A 77 2.92 7.63 15.17
CA VAL A 77 4.22 7.88 15.78
C VAL A 77 5.03 8.82 14.91
N THR A 78 5.81 9.70 15.55
CA THR A 78 6.75 10.54 14.81
C THR A 78 8.08 9.79 14.60
N PRO A 79 8.92 10.20 13.65
CA PRO A 79 10.32 9.80 13.69
C PRO A 79 10.96 10.19 15.03
N PRO A 80 11.91 9.37 15.54
CA PRO A 80 12.56 9.67 16.81
C PRO A 80 13.29 11.01 16.80
N GLU A 81 13.10 11.81 17.86
CA GLU A 81 13.76 13.09 18.04
C GLU A 81 14.43 13.12 19.40
N GLU A 82 15.74 13.37 19.46
CA GLU A 82 16.54 13.40 20.71
C GLU A 82 16.34 12.15 21.60
N GLY A 83 16.14 10.97 21.01
CA GLY A 83 15.91 9.72 21.74
C GLY A 83 14.49 9.54 22.25
N LYS A 84 13.56 10.41 21.85
CA LYS A 84 12.14 10.34 22.17
C LYS A 84 11.32 9.99 20.95
N LEU A 85 10.28 9.21 21.13
CA LEU A 85 9.26 8.88 20.15
C LEU A 85 7.93 9.45 20.61
N PHE A 86 7.39 10.40 19.88
CA PHE A 86 6.07 10.96 20.21
C PHE A 86 4.98 10.07 19.65
N VAL A 87 4.10 9.60 20.53
CA VAL A 87 2.95 8.76 20.18
C VAL A 87 1.69 9.62 20.29
N LEU A 88 1.02 9.82 19.17
CA LEU A 88 -0.10 10.74 19.05
C LEU A 88 -1.41 9.99 18.95
N PHE A 89 -2.38 10.37 19.76
CA PHE A 89 -3.73 9.81 19.72
C PHE A 89 -4.76 10.92 19.52
N SER A 90 -5.70 10.69 18.62
CA SER A 90 -6.89 11.53 18.57
C SER A 90 -7.81 11.25 19.76
N SER A 91 -8.51 12.28 20.24
CA SER A 91 -9.50 12.11 21.31
C SER A 91 -10.59 11.13 20.93
N GLU A 92 -11.01 11.13 19.66
CA GLU A 92 -12.01 10.22 19.12
C GLU A 92 -11.58 8.75 19.24
N LEU A 93 -10.31 8.45 18.95
CA LEU A 93 -9.79 7.08 19.01
C LEU A 93 -9.80 6.58 20.47
N LEU A 94 -9.34 7.40 21.42
CA LEU A 94 -9.32 7.05 22.85
C LEU A 94 -10.72 6.84 23.43
N ASP A 95 -11.72 7.56 22.92
CA ASP A 95 -13.11 7.43 23.36
C ASP A 95 -13.81 6.20 22.73
N ALA A 96 -13.45 5.85 21.50
CA ALA A 96 -14.16 4.81 20.73
C ALA A 96 -13.61 3.40 20.93
N PHE A 97 -12.35 3.25 21.35
CA PHE A 97 -11.65 1.98 21.39
C PHE A 97 -11.58 1.40 22.80
N ASP A 98 -11.76 0.08 22.90
CA ASP A 98 -11.54 -0.63 24.16
C ASP A 98 -10.02 -0.92 24.39
N HIS A 99 -9.70 -1.54 25.53
CA HIS A 99 -8.33 -1.80 25.93
C HIS A 99 -7.54 -2.62 24.90
N ASP A 100 -8.12 -3.70 24.37
CA ASP A 100 -7.44 -4.60 23.44
C ASP A 100 -7.29 -3.96 22.06
N GLU A 101 -8.29 -3.18 21.64
CA GLU A 101 -8.23 -2.40 20.40
C GLU A 101 -7.15 -1.32 20.47
N LEU A 102 -7.04 -0.61 21.61
CA LEU A 102 -5.97 0.37 21.84
C LEU A 102 -4.60 -0.32 21.89
N CYS A 103 -4.50 -1.49 22.52
CA CYS A 103 -3.27 -2.28 22.56
C CYS A 103 -2.82 -2.68 21.13
N PHE A 104 -3.76 -3.08 20.26
CA PHE A 104 -3.47 -3.33 18.85
C PHE A 104 -2.94 -2.07 18.15
N VAL A 105 -3.60 -0.92 18.32
CA VAL A 105 -3.17 0.34 17.70
C VAL A 105 -1.79 0.77 18.19
N VAL A 106 -1.54 0.70 19.50
CA VAL A 106 -0.22 1.02 20.07
C VAL A 106 0.86 0.11 19.48
N GLY A 107 0.63 -1.19 19.45
CA GLY A 107 1.57 -2.15 18.87
C GLY A 107 1.79 -1.93 17.37
N HIS A 108 0.75 -1.53 16.62
CA HIS A 108 0.85 -1.17 15.21
C HIS A 108 1.75 0.05 15.01
N GLU A 109 1.50 1.13 15.74
CA GLU A 109 2.30 2.36 15.65
C GLU A 109 3.76 2.13 16.04
N LEU A 110 4.00 1.38 17.14
CA LEU A 110 5.35 0.98 17.53
C LEU A 110 6.00 0.05 16.51
N GLY A 111 5.22 -0.76 15.80
CA GLY A 111 5.67 -1.60 14.69
C GLY A 111 6.24 -0.76 13.54
N HIS A 112 5.62 0.37 13.19
CA HIS A 112 6.18 1.29 12.20
C HIS A 112 7.56 1.80 12.61
N HIS A 113 7.77 2.11 13.89
CA HIS A 113 9.08 2.51 14.40
C HIS A 113 10.06 1.33 14.44
N LYS A 114 9.65 0.18 14.96
CA LYS A 114 10.50 -1.02 15.10
C LYS A 114 11.07 -1.52 13.78
N TYR A 115 10.32 -1.38 12.69
CA TYR A 115 10.70 -1.83 11.34
C TYR A 115 11.23 -0.72 10.43
N ASP A 116 11.54 0.46 11.00
CA ASP A 116 12.11 1.61 10.28
C ASP A 116 11.25 2.07 9.08
N HIS A 117 9.91 1.96 9.18
CA HIS A 117 9.03 2.30 8.07
C HIS A 117 9.12 3.78 7.69
N HIS A 118 9.48 4.66 8.62
CA HIS A 118 9.67 6.09 8.39
C HIS A 118 10.91 6.44 7.55
N ASP A 119 11.85 5.49 7.37
CA ASP A 119 13.05 5.69 6.56
C ASP A 119 12.73 5.82 5.06
N ILE A 120 11.56 5.31 4.65
CA ILE A 120 11.03 5.46 3.30
C ILE A 120 9.80 6.38 3.37
N PRO A 121 9.98 7.71 3.24
CA PRO A 121 8.91 8.68 3.38
C PRO A 121 8.06 8.75 2.10
N VAL A 122 7.23 7.73 1.87
CA VAL A 122 6.45 7.50 0.65
C VAL A 122 5.73 8.76 0.19
N ARG A 123 4.93 9.37 1.07
CA ARG A 123 4.16 10.58 0.75
C ARG A 123 5.06 11.72 0.25
N ALA A 124 6.12 12.02 0.99
CA ALA A 124 7.01 13.12 0.63
C ALA A 124 7.75 12.85 -0.69
N VAL A 125 8.14 11.60 -0.97
CA VAL A 125 8.78 11.25 -2.25
C VAL A 125 7.81 11.45 -3.40
N LEU A 126 6.56 11.06 -3.26
CA LEU A 126 5.53 11.23 -4.29
C LEU A 126 5.18 12.71 -4.52
N GLU A 127 5.11 13.52 -3.45
CA GLU A 127 4.83 14.97 -3.53
C GLU A 127 5.98 15.77 -4.14
N GLU A 128 7.24 15.48 -3.76
CA GLU A 128 8.42 16.25 -4.20
C GLU A 128 8.89 15.91 -5.61
N SER A 129 8.55 14.71 -6.12
CA SER A 129 9.02 14.25 -7.43
C SER A 129 8.33 14.93 -8.61
N GLY A 130 7.32 15.76 -8.39
CA GLY A 130 6.60 16.48 -9.48
C GLY A 130 5.81 15.56 -10.43
N GLY A 131 5.60 14.33 -10.05
CA GLY A 131 5.17 13.16 -10.78
C GLY A 131 6.30 12.13 -10.66
N ALA A 132 6.25 11.28 -9.63
CA ALA A 132 7.27 10.25 -9.44
C ALA A 132 7.33 9.37 -10.70
N ASP A 133 8.54 8.97 -11.08
CA ASP A 133 8.72 7.84 -11.98
C ASP A 133 7.69 6.75 -11.64
N PRO A 134 6.85 6.33 -12.59
CA PRO A 134 5.75 5.40 -12.33
C PRO A 134 6.18 4.11 -11.65
N GLU A 135 7.37 3.59 -11.97
CA GLU A 135 7.93 2.41 -11.33
C GLU A 135 8.23 2.66 -9.86
N LEU A 136 8.83 3.81 -9.56
CA LEU A 136 9.08 4.21 -8.17
C LEU A 136 7.77 4.36 -7.41
N ALA A 137 6.76 5.02 -7.98
CA ALA A 137 5.45 5.20 -7.37
C ALA A 137 4.80 3.84 -7.03
N LEU A 138 4.72 2.92 -8.00
CA LEU A 138 4.18 1.57 -7.77
C LEU A 138 4.96 0.80 -6.70
N SER A 139 6.29 0.92 -6.71
CA SER A 139 7.14 0.29 -5.70
C SER A 139 6.94 0.88 -4.30
N LEU A 140 6.71 2.20 -4.21
CA LEU A 140 6.41 2.90 -2.96
C LEU A 140 5.03 2.52 -2.41
N PHE A 141 4.00 2.45 -3.26
CA PHE A 141 2.67 2.00 -2.83
C PHE A 141 2.70 0.53 -2.37
N SER A 142 3.38 -0.34 -3.11
CA SER A 142 3.58 -1.73 -2.70
C SER A 142 4.30 -1.82 -1.36
N TRP A 143 5.39 -1.09 -1.20
CA TRP A 143 6.13 -0.99 0.06
C TRP A 143 5.23 -0.55 1.23
N SER A 144 4.48 0.53 1.05
CA SER A 144 3.58 1.07 2.08
C SER A 144 2.57 0.02 2.54
N ARG A 145 1.95 -0.69 1.60
CA ARG A 145 0.99 -1.75 1.94
C ARG A 145 1.61 -2.91 2.74
N PHE A 146 2.82 -3.35 2.38
CA PHE A 146 3.52 -4.37 3.17
C PHE A 146 3.99 -3.87 4.53
N ALA A 147 4.36 -2.59 4.63
CA ALA A 147 4.67 -1.93 5.90
C ALA A 147 3.47 -1.97 6.86
N GLU A 148 2.25 -1.68 6.35
CA GLU A 148 1.01 -1.81 7.13
C GLU A 148 0.79 -3.24 7.65
N LEU A 149 0.97 -4.27 6.81
CA LEU A 149 0.80 -5.67 7.25
C LEU A 149 1.82 -6.08 8.32
N SER A 150 3.05 -5.60 8.24
CA SER A 150 4.05 -5.87 9.28
C SER A 150 3.75 -5.11 10.57
N ALA A 151 3.24 -3.89 10.49
CA ALA A 151 2.75 -3.13 11.64
C ALA A 151 1.52 -3.81 12.28
N ASP A 152 0.58 -4.33 11.47
CA ASP A 152 -0.56 -5.11 11.96
C ASP A 152 -0.13 -6.37 12.71
N ARG A 153 0.90 -7.06 12.25
CA ARG A 153 1.49 -8.21 12.96
C ARG A 153 2.10 -7.82 14.30
N ALA A 154 2.77 -6.67 14.38
CA ALA A 154 3.26 -6.12 15.63
C ALA A 154 2.11 -5.79 16.59
N GLY A 155 1.05 -5.15 16.10
CA GLY A 155 -0.17 -4.88 16.87
C GLY A 155 -0.83 -6.16 17.38
N LEU A 156 -0.98 -7.17 16.52
CA LEU A 156 -1.53 -8.48 16.91
C LEU A 156 -0.64 -9.18 17.95
N LEU A 157 0.67 -9.10 17.83
CA LEU A 157 1.60 -9.66 18.81
C LEU A 157 1.43 -9.00 20.20
N CYS A 158 1.17 -7.70 20.24
CA CYS A 158 0.92 -6.97 21.49
C CYS A 158 -0.42 -7.33 22.11
N CYS A 159 -1.52 -7.24 21.36
CA CYS A 159 -2.86 -7.45 21.91
C CYS A 159 -3.25 -8.95 22.03
N ARG A 160 -2.66 -9.85 21.23
CA ARG A 160 -2.97 -11.29 21.15
C ARG A 160 -4.46 -11.63 21.01
N ASN A 161 -5.22 -10.72 20.45
CA ASN A 161 -6.67 -10.81 20.32
C ASN A 161 -7.11 -10.46 18.89
N LEU A 162 -7.29 -11.48 18.04
CA LEU A 162 -7.71 -11.31 16.65
C LEU A 162 -9.09 -10.66 16.51
N GLU A 163 -9.99 -10.89 17.46
CA GLU A 163 -11.32 -10.27 17.44
C GLU A 163 -11.20 -8.75 17.68
N ALA A 164 -10.31 -8.32 18.57
CA ALA A 164 -10.03 -6.90 18.78
C ALA A 164 -9.43 -6.26 17.53
N VAL A 165 -8.51 -6.95 16.82
CA VAL A 165 -8.00 -6.49 15.50
C VAL A 165 -9.15 -6.29 14.52
N GLY A 166 -10.07 -7.27 14.42
CA GLY A 166 -11.24 -7.16 13.54
C GLY A 166 -12.15 -5.99 13.88
N ARG A 167 -12.45 -5.78 15.16
CA ARG A 167 -13.25 -4.63 15.62
C ARG A 167 -12.54 -3.30 15.36
N CYS A 168 -11.24 -3.23 15.62
CA CYS A 168 -10.42 -2.05 15.37
C CYS A 168 -10.46 -1.67 13.88
N LEU A 169 -10.11 -2.59 12.99
CA LEU A 169 -10.09 -2.35 11.55
C LEU A 169 -11.49 -2.00 11.02
N PHE A 170 -12.55 -2.59 11.56
CA PHE A 170 -13.92 -2.22 11.21
C PHE A 170 -14.26 -0.79 11.62
N LYS A 171 -13.91 -0.37 12.85
CA LYS A 171 -14.14 0.98 13.33
C LYS A 171 -13.38 2.00 12.49
N LEU A 172 -12.12 1.72 12.17
CA LEU A 172 -11.29 2.59 11.32
C LEU A 172 -11.86 2.72 9.90
N ALA A 173 -12.35 1.62 9.31
CA ALA A 173 -12.89 1.63 7.96
C ALA A 173 -14.28 2.25 7.85
N SER A 174 -15.12 2.09 8.88
CA SER A 174 -16.53 2.49 8.84
C SER A 174 -16.84 3.81 9.56
N GLY A 175 -15.95 4.27 10.44
CA GLY A 175 -16.22 5.38 11.36
C GLY A 175 -17.28 5.06 12.43
N LEU A 176 -17.78 3.82 12.50
CA LEU A 176 -18.83 3.43 13.44
C LEU A 176 -18.27 3.15 14.83
N ARG A 177 -18.92 3.70 15.86
CA ARG A 177 -18.61 3.44 17.27
C ARG A 177 -19.47 2.30 17.81
N GLY A 178 -19.00 1.64 18.86
CA GLY A 178 -19.81 0.74 19.71
C GLY A 178 -19.77 -0.75 19.34
N THR A 179 -20.50 -1.54 20.13
CA THR A 179 -20.42 -3.00 20.31
C THR A 179 -20.90 -3.88 19.14
N ARG A 180 -21.14 -3.35 17.98
CA ARG A 180 -21.49 -4.17 16.80
C ARG A 180 -20.30 -4.95 16.21
N GLY A 181 -19.13 -4.85 16.86
CA GLY A 181 -17.88 -5.43 16.42
C GLY A 181 -17.81 -6.96 16.29
N ASN A 182 -18.64 -7.71 17.04
CA ASN A 182 -18.64 -9.18 16.92
C ASN A 182 -19.20 -9.69 15.58
N VAL A 183 -20.04 -8.88 14.94
CA VAL A 183 -20.54 -9.16 13.57
C VAL A 183 -19.54 -8.68 12.51
N ALA A 184 -18.58 -7.82 12.90
CA ALA A 184 -17.70 -7.11 11.99
C ALA A 184 -16.63 -8.01 11.38
N MET A 185 -16.02 -8.90 12.14
CA MET A 185 -14.91 -9.76 11.65
C MET A 185 -15.43 -10.70 10.56
N GLU A 186 -16.53 -11.37 10.80
CA GLU A 186 -17.14 -12.29 9.84
C GLU A 186 -17.57 -11.59 8.55
N ALA A 187 -18.15 -10.37 8.69
CA ALA A 187 -18.54 -9.53 7.55
C ALA A 187 -17.32 -9.06 6.73
N LEU A 188 -16.24 -8.65 7.36
CA LEU A 188 -15.00 -8.25 6.66
C LEU A 188 -14.36 -9.42 5.93
N LEU A 189 -14.24 -10.60 6.57
CA LEU A 189 -13.71 -11.81 5.93
C LEU A 189 -14.58 -12.27 4.76
N GLN A 190 -15.92 -12.11 4.87
CA GLN A 190 -16.83 -12.41 3.78
C GLN A 190 -16.66 -11.44 2.60
N GLN A 191 -16.34 -10.16 2.86
CA GLN A 191 -15.99 -9.22 1.79
C GLN A 191 -14.74 -9.66 1.02
N VAL A 192 -13.70 -10.16 1.71
CA VAL A 192 -12.51 -10.70 1.03
C VAL A 192 -12.86 -11.90 0.16
N ALA A 193 -13.69 -12.82 0.66
CA ALA A 193 -14.15 -13.95 -0.14
C ALA A 193 -14.91 -13.49 -1.40
N THR A 194 -15.72 -12.44 -1.28
CA THR A 194 -16.42 -11.81 -2.41
C THR A 194 -15.44 -11.16 -3.38
N LEU A 195 -14.47 -10.40 -2.89
CA LEU A 195 -13.41 -9.78 -3.69
C LEU A 195 -12.59 -10.82 -4.46
N ARG A 196 -12.28 -11.96 -3.83
CA ARG A 196 -11.61 -13.08 -4.51
C ARG A 196 -12.46 -13.70 -5.62
N ALA A 197 -13.74 -13.92 -5.35
CA ALA A 197 -14.66 -14.56 -6.31
C ALA A 197 -14.97 -13.67 -7.51
N GLN A 198 -15.10 -12.37 -7.29
CA GLN A 198 -15.47 -11.40 -8.32
C GLN A 198 -14.25 -10.77 -9.00
N GLY A 199 -13.06 -10.96 -8.44
CA GLY A 199 -11.92 -10.07 -8.67
C GLY A 199 -12.21 -8.69 -8.05
N ILE A 200 -11.22 -7.88 -7.78
CA ILE A 200 -11.40 -6.50 -7.23
C ILE A 200 -12.17 -5.59 -8.20
N ALA A 201 -12.70 -6.11 -9.29
CA ALA A 201 -13.05 -5.44 -10.52
C ALA A 201 -14.53 -5.33 -10.86
N THR A 202 -15.47 -5.42 -9.94
CA THR A 202 -16.91 -5.35 -10.28
C THR A 202 -17.59 -4.02 -9.93
N ALA A 203 -16.88 -3.02 -9.45
CA ALA A 203 -17.45 -1.68 -9.39
C ALA A 203 -17.44 -1.07 -10.79
N ASP A 204 -18.60 -0.66 -11.30
CA ASP A 204 -18.75 0.11 -12.55
C ASP A 204 -18.02 1.47 -12.47
N GLU A 205 -17.67 1.91 -11.27
CA GLU A 205 -16.75 3.02 -10.96
C GLU A 205 -15.75 2.50 -9.92
N PRO A 206 -14.48 2.24 -10.29
CA PRO A 206 -13.43 1.97 -9.30
C PRO A 206 -13.21 3.25 -8.50
N ASP A 207 -13.33 3.14 -7.20
CA ASP A 207 -12.96 4.24 -6.30
C ASP A 207 -11.48 4.57 -6.58
N ARG A 208 -11.21 5.84 -6.94
CA ARG A 208 -9.89 6.33 -7.36
C ARG A 208 -8.81 6.00 -6.32
N ASP A 209 -9.21 5.85 -5.07
CA ASP A 209 -8.33 5.75 -3.92
C ASP A 209 -7.74 4.34 -3.73
N GLU A 210 -8.37 3.29 -4.29
CA GLU A 210 -8.00 1.92 -3.98
C GLU A 210 -6.61 1.49 -4.50
N TRP A 211 -6.26 1.89 -5.71
CA TRP A 211 -5.00 1.48 -6.37
C TRP A 211 -3.80 2.31 -5.94
N PHE A 212 -4.06 3.56 -5.58
CA PHE A 212 -3.06 4.51 -5.11
C PHE A 212 -3.10 4.68 -3.59
N SER A 213 -3.87 3.84 -2.89
CA SER A 213 -3.90 3.83 -1.44
C SER A 213 -2.58 3.31 -0.87
N THR A 214 -2.04 4.04 0.07
CA THR A 214 -0.88 3.63 0.88
C THR A 214 -1.23 2.53 1.87
N HIS A 215 -2.53 2.34 2.15
CA HIS A 215 -3.02 1.32 3.07
C HIS A 215 -3.79 0.23 2.31
N PRO A 216 -3.59 -1.06 2.63
CA PRO A 216 -4.45 -2.13 2.13
C PRO A 216 -5.86 -1.96 2.66
N PHE A 217 -6.86 -2.49 1.94
CA PHE A 217 -8.23 -2.55 2.46
C PHE A 217 -8.28 -3.23 3.82
N SER A 218 -9.06 -2.67 4.74
CA SER A 218 -9.23 -3.24 6.07
C SER A 218 -9.62 -4.72 6.06
N PRO A 219 -10.45 -5.22 5.14
CA PRO A 219 -10.69 -6.67 5.01
C PRO A 219 -9.43 -7.48 4.69
N LEU A 220 -8.55 -7.01 3.80
CA LEU A 220 -7.28 -7.70 3.47
C LEU A 220 -6.30 -7.67 4.64
N ARG A 221 -6.23 -6.56 5.37
CA ARG A 221 -5.44 -6.43 6.61
C ARG A 221 -5.91 -7.46 7.64
N LEU A 222 -7.21 -7.59 7.85
CA LEU A 222 -7.78 -8.57 8.76
C LEU A 222 -7.44 -10.02 8.35
N GLU A 223 -7.57 -10.35 7.06
CA GLU A 223 -7.21 -11.69 6.58
C GLU A 223 -5.71 -11.98 6.75
N ALA A 224 -4.84 -11.01 6.46
CA ALA A 224 -3.41 -11.15 6.70
C ALA A 224 -3.08 -11.34 8.20
N ALA A 225 -3.76 -10.62 9.08
CA ALA A 225 -3.65 -10.81 10.53
C ALA A 225 -4.16 -12.20 10.98
N ALA A 226 -5.27 -12.67 10.39
CA ALA A 226 -5.81 -14.00 10.67
C ALA A 226 -4.84 -15.12 10.21
N LEU A 227 -4.21 -14.99 9.05
CA LEU A 227 -3.17 -15.91 8.57
C LEU A 227 -1.98 -15.93 9.53
N ALA A 228 -1.52 -14.76 9.99
CA ALA A 228 -0.42 -14.66 10.95
C ALA A 228 -0.79 -15.30 12.29
N HIS A 229 -2.01 -15.09 12.79
CA HIS A 229 -2.51 -15.71 14.03
C HIS A 229 -2.60 -17.22 13.88
N ALA A 230 -3.18 -17.73 12.80
CA ALA A 230 -3.34 -19.17 12.54
C ALA A 230 -2.01 -19.90 12.33
N SER A 231 -0.95 -19.20 11.91
CA SER A 231 0.39 -19.78 11.74
C SER A 231 1.00 -20.27 13.05
N GLY A 232 0.54 -19.75 14.19
CA GLY A 232 1.09 -20.08 15.51
C GLY A 232 2.50 -19.55 15.77
N LEU A 233 3.09 -18.76 14.86
CA LEU A 233 4.45 -18.22 15.00
C LEU A 233 4.62 -17.37 16.27
N PHE A 234 3.56 -16.71 16.72
CA PHE A 234 3.57 -15.90 17.94
C PHE A 234 3.61 -16.72 19.23
N ASP A 235 3.21 -17.98 19.15
CA ASP A 235 3.15 -18.90 20.29
C ASP A 235 4.26 -19.97 20.23
N GLY A 236 5.28 -19.75 19.40
CA GLY A 236 6.36 -20.73 19.17
C GLY A 236 5.90 -21.95 18.37
N GLY A 237 4.83 -21.79 17.59
CA GLY A 237 4.30 -22.82 16.69
C GLY A 237 5.29 -23.25 15.62
N ALA A 238 5.05 -24.43 15.07
CA ALA A 238 5.92 -25.06 14.07
C ALA A 238 5.60 -24.66 12.60
N ALA A 239 4.82 -23.59 12.39
CA ALA A 239 4.55 -23.16 11.04
C ALA A 239 5.82 -22.63 10.37
N GLU A 240 6.00 -22.99 9.10
CA GLU A 240 7.12 -22.50 8.31
C GLU A 240 6.88 -21.02 7.94
N PRO A 241 7.80 -20.10 8.30
CA PRO A 241 7.66 -18.67 7.95
C PRO A 241 7.43 -18.45 6.46
N ASP A 242 8.04 -19.24 5.59
CA ASP A 242 7.92 -19.16 4.13
C ASP A 242 6.47 -19.43 3.66
N GLU A 243 5.72 -20.28 4.35
CA GLU A 243 4.32 -20.56 4.02
C GLU A 243 3.41 -19.35 4.34
N LEU A 244 3.62 -18.70 5.49
CA LEU A 244 2.91 -17.47 5.83
C LEU A 244 3.24 -16.35 4.84
N GLU A 245 4.50 -16.22 4.45
CA GLU A 245 4.96 -15.26 3.44
C GLU A 245 4.25 -15.52 2.11
N ARG A 246 4.22 -16.78 1.64
CA ARG A 246 3.55 -17.17 0.39
C ARG A 246 2.06 -16.80 0.40
N GLN A 247 1.33 -17.14 1.48
CA GLN A 247 -0.09 -16.83 1.63
C GLN A 247 -0.33 -15.32 1.66
N THR A 248 0.53 -14.58 2.34
CA THR A 248 0.46 -13.11 2.39
C THR A 248 0.69 -12.50 1.01
N LEU A 249 1.67 -13.00 0.25
CA LEU A 249 1.93 -12.55 -1.12
C LEU A 249 0.76 -12.86 -2.06
N GLU A 250 0.12 -14.01 -1.93
CA GLU A 250 -1.10 -14.35 -2.69
C GLU A 250 -2.25 -13.40 -2.37
N LEU A 251 -2.45 -13.10 -1.10
CA LEU A 251 -3.48 -12.16 -0.64
C LEU A 251 -3.21 -10.75 -1.19
N MET A 252 -1.99 -10.27 -1.05
CA MET A 252 -1.59 -8.94 -1.54
C MET A 252 -1.58 -8.86 -3.07
N GLY A 253 -1.46 -9.99 -3.77
CA GLY A 253 -1.62 -10.07 -5.22
C GLY A 253 -3.00 -9.60 -5.72
N LEU A 254 -3.98 -9.44 -4.84
CA LEU A 254 -5.26 -8.80 -5.15
C LEU A 254 -5.10 -7.28 -5.37
N MET A 255 -4.09 -6.65 -4.77
CA MET A 255 -3.83 -5.21 -4.86
C MET A 255 -2.52 -4.86 -5.57
N ASP A 256 -1.59 -5.79 -5.70
CA ASP A 256 -0.23 -5.53 -6.18
C ASP A 256 0.01 -6.14 -7.57
N PRO A 257 0.82 -5.51 -8.45
CA PRO A 257 1.23 -6.10 -9.72
C PRO A 257 2.18 -7.29 -9.54
N GLY A 258 1.87 -8.20 -8.62
CA GLY A 258 2.66 -9.41 -8.31
C GLY A 258 2.95 -10.31 -9.52
N TYR A 259 2.22 -10.11 -10.64
CA TYR A 259 2.46 -10.81 -11.90
C TYR A 259 3.82 -10.51 -12.52
N LEU A 260 4.45 -9.38 -12.18
CA LEU A 260 5.78 -9.03 -12.74
C LEU A 260 6.88 -10.01 -12.30
N LYS A 261 6.77 -10.59 -11.12
CA LYS A 261 7.73 -11.56 -10.56
C LYS A 261 7.23 -13.00 -10.59
N ALA A 262 5.93 -13.21 -10.71
CA ALA A 262 5.35 -14.55 -10.67
C ALA A 262 5.68 -15.37 -11.93
N LYS A 263 5.87 -16.68 -11.73
CA LYS A 263 6.21 -17.64 -12.80
C LYS A 263 5.00 -18.43 -13.33
N THR A 264 3.78 -18.02 -12.97
CA THR A 264 2.54 -18.67 -13.40
C THR A 264 2.23 -18.36 -14.87
N ASP A 265 1.37 -19.17 -15.50
CA ASP A 265 0.91 -18.95 -16.89
C ASP A 265 0.13 -17.64 -17.01
N GLU A 266 -0.71 -17.34 -16.02
CA GLU A 266 -1.43 -16.08 -15.89
C GLU A 266 -0.49 -14.88 -15.86
N ALA A 267 0.54 -14.94 -14.99
CA ALA A 267 1.53 -13.87 -14.90
C ALA A 267 2.33 -13.68 -16.18
N ARG A 268 2.60 -14.77 -16.90
CA ARG A 268 3.24 -14.71 -18.23
C ARG A 268 2.32 -14.06 -19.25
N ALA A 269 1.02 -14.38 -19.25
CA ALA A 269 0.03 -13.76 -20.13
C ALA A 269 -0.09 -12.25 -19.83
N MET A 270 -0.18 -11.86 -18.58
CA MET A 270 -0.23 -10.45 -18.15
C MET A 270 1.01 -9.67 -18.62
N ARG A 271 2.21 -10.21 -18.44
CA ARG A 271 3.46 -9.58 -18.93
C ARG A 271 3.53 -9.46 -20.42
N ARG A 272 2.99 -10.43 -21.18
CA ARG A 272 2.94 -10.35 -22.66
C ARG A 272 2.05 -9.22 -23.13
N VAL A 273 0.92 -9.00 -22.46
CA VAL A 273 0.02 -7.88 -22.78
C VAL A 273 0.64 -6.56 -22.33
N LEU A 274 1.26 -6.49 -21.14
CA LEU A 274 1.95 -5.30 -20.69
C LEU A 274 3.08 -4.87 -21.64
N LEU A 275 3.89 -5.84 -22.12
CA LEU A 275 4.95 -5.55 -23.09
C LEU A 275 4.38 -5.03 -24.41
N ALA A 276 3.39 -5.73 -24.98
CA ALA A 276 2.83 -5.34 -26.26
C ALA A 276 2.06 -4.01 -26.17
N GLY A 277 1.19 -3.88 -25.17
CA GLY A 277 0.39 -2.68 -24.94
C GLY A 277 1.26 -1.47 -24.59
N GLY A 278 2.17 -1.61 -23.64
CA GLY A 278 3.07 -0.55 -23.24
C GLY A 278 3.97 -0.07 -24.37
N PHE A 279 4.54 -0.99 -25.16
CA PHE A 279 5.34 -0.62 -26.34
C PHE A 279 4.51 0.07 -27.44
N LEU A 280 3.28 -0.39 -27.68
CA LEU A 280 2.40 0.22 -28.68
C LEU A 280 1.90 1.60 -28.25
N VAL A 281 1.67 1.80 -26.96
CA VAL A 281 1.33 3.11 -26.39
C VAL A 281 2.52 4.04 -26.54
N ALA A 282 3.69 3.68 -26.02
CA ALA A 282 4.91 4.49 -26.11
C ALA A 282 5.33 4.82 -27.57
N SER A 283 4.95 4.01 -28.55
CA SER A 283 5.26 4.25 -29.97
C SER A 283 4.11 4.91 -30.76
N ALA A 284 3.03 5.32 -30.09
CA ALA A 284 1.81 5.74 -30.79
C ALA A 284 1.93 7.11 -31.50
N ASP A 285 2.80 7.97 -31.04
CA ASP A 285 3.12 9.29 -31.63
C ASP A 285 4.32 9.24 -32.60
N GLY A 286 5.00 8.09 -32.70
CA GLY A 286 6.11 7.84 -33.64
C GLY A 286 7.51 8.00 -33.02
N GLU A 287 7.64 8.51 -31.83
CA GLU A 287 8.88 8.60 -31.04
C GLU A 287 8.63 8.03 -29.64
N ILE A 288 9.50 7.13 -29.17
CA ILE A 288 9.42 6.59 -27.82
C ILE A 288 10.33 7.45 -26.94
N ALA A 289 9.76 8.08 -25.92
CA ALA A 289 10.52 8.88 -24.98
C ALA A 289 11.45 7.99 -24.11
N ASP A 290 12.61 8.54 -23.70
CA ASP A 290 13.56 7.84 -22.83
C ASP A 290 12.90 7.43 -21.49
N GLU A 291 11.99 8.23 -20.97
CA GLU A 291 11.20 7.98 -19.76
C GLU A 291 10.25 6.80 -19.92
N GLU A 292 9.63 6.63 -21.07
CA GLU A 292 8.76 5.49 -21.38
C GLU A 292 9.56 4.19 -21.56
N VAL A 293 10.75 4.29 -22.18
CA VAL A 293 11.70 3.16 -22.23
C VAL A 293 12.09 2.75 -20.83
N ALA A 294 12.45 3.71 -19.98
CA ALA A 294 12.80 3.45 -18.58
C ALA A 294 11.66 2.82 -17.80
N ALA A 295 10.41 3.28 -18.00
CA ALA A 295 9.24 2.71 -17.36
C ALA A 295 8.98 1.26 -17.82
N LEU A 296 9.11 0.97 -19.11
CA LEU A 296 8.99 -0.39 -19.66
C LEU A 296 10.09 -1.32 -19.14
N ASP A 297 11.34 -0.87 -19.16
CA ASP A 297 12.49 -1.66 -18.68
C ASP A 297 12.40 -1.88 -17.16
N GLY A 298 11.89 -0.91 -16.41
CA GLY A 298 11.66 -1.04 -14.98
C GLY A 298 10.60 -2.08 -14.62
N LEU A 299 9.50 -2.12 -15.36
CA LEU A 299 8.42 -3.08 -15.14
C LEU A 299 8.79 -4.49 -15.65
N LEU A 300 9.46 -4.62 -16.77
CA LEU A 300 9.67 -5.88 -17.48
C LEU A 300 11.10 -6.43 -17.38
N GLY A 301 12.07 -5.60 -16.96
CA GLY A 301 13.49 -5.91 -16.85
C GLY A 301 14.33 -5.14 -17.86
N GLU A 302 15.55 -4.73 -17.44
CA GLU A 302 16.48 -3.95 -18.26
C GLU A 302 16.73 -4.60 -19.64
N GLY A 303 16.68 -3.78 -20.68
CA GLY A 303 16.93 -4.18 -22.06
C GLY A 303 15.76 -4.85 -22.76
N THR A 304 14.55 -4.85 -22.15
CA THR A 304 13.34 -5.42 -22.74
C THR A 304 12.98 -4.72 -24.05
N VAL A 305 13.18 -3.40 -24.13
CA VAL A 305 12.87 -2.57 -25.31
C VAL A 305 14.01 -2.54 -26.34
N HIS A 306 15.23 -2.88 -25.93
CA HIS A 306 16.43 -2.87 -26.81
C HIS A 306 16.44 -4.04 -27.82
N GLY A 307 15.46 -4.97 -27.76
CA GLY A 307 15.24 -5.99 -28.76
C GLY A 307 14.67 -5.41 -30.05
N LYS A 308 14.72 -6.17 -31.14
CA LYS A 308 14.05 -5.83 -32.42
C LYS A 308 12.53 -6.01 -32.28
N LEU A 309 11.87 -5.21 -31.44
CA LEU A 309 10.42 -5.20 -31.34
C LEU A 309 9.87 -4.42 -32.56
N SER A 310 8.93 -5.03 -33.28
CA SER A 310 8.21 -4.39 -34.37
C SER A 310 6.82 -3.99 -33.86
N ALA A 311 6.50 -2.70 -33.89
CA ALA A 311 5.17 -2.20 -33.54
C ALA A 311 4.07 -2.85 -34.39
N GLU A 312 4.34 -3.10 -35.71
CA GLU A 312 3.42 -3.77 -36.60
C GLU A 312 3.15 -5.20 -36.13
N ALA A 313 4.20 -5.99 -35.89
CA ALA A 313 4.06 -7.36 -35.42
C ALA A 313 3.37 -7.47 -34.05
N LEU A 314 3.63 -6.52 -33.14
CA LEU A 314 2.96 -6.47 -31.84
C LEU A 314 1.49 -6.08 -31.98
N ARG A 315 1.15 -5.16 -32.89
CA ARG A 315 -0.23 -4.75 -33.17
C ARG A 315 -1.04 -5.89 -33.75
N ASP A 316 -0.45 -6.67 -34.69
CA ASP A 316 -1.10 -7.83 -35.31
C ASP A 316 -1.35 -8.97 -34.29
N ASP A 317 -0.46 -9.17 -33.33
CA ASP A 317 -0.56 -10.23 -32.32
C ASP A 317 -1.35 -9.80 -31.04
N LEU A 318 -1.59 -8.50 -30.85
CA LEU A 318 -2.25 -7.95 -29.66
C LEU A 318 -3.65 -8.55 -29.42
N PRO A 319 -4.55 -8.66 -30.42
CA PRO A 319 -5.89 -9.21 -30.19
C PRO A 319 -5.84 -10.63 -29.61
N ARG A 320 -4.93 -11.47 -30.08
CA ARG A 320 -4.74 -12.84 -29.57
C ARG A 320 -4.25 -12.80 -28.11
N ARG A 321 -3.30 -11.93 -27.77
CA ARG A 321 -2.79 -11.79 -26.39
C ARG A 321 -3.86 -11.31 -25.43
N LEU A 322 -4.72 -10.39 -25.87
CA LEU A 322 -5.84 -9.91 -25.06
C LEU A 322 -6.87 -11.02 -24.81
N GLU A 323 -7.19 -11.83 -25.82
CA GLU A 323 -8.10 -12.98 -25.70
C GLU A 323 -7.52 -14.04 -24.74
N ASP A 324 -6.23 -14.40 -24.93
CA ASP A 324 -5.53 -15.33 -24.04
C ASP A 324 -5.60 -14.85 -22.59
N LEU A 325 -5.26 -13.58 -22.34
CA LEU A 325 -5.30 -13.00 -20.99
C LEU A 325 -6.72 -12.99 -20.45
N ARG A 326 -7.70 -12.57 -21.24
CA ARG A 326 -9.11 -12.49 -20.82
C ARG A 326 -9.65 -13.85 -20.37
N SER A 327 -9.23 -14.92 -21.03
CA SER A 327 -9.65 -16.29 -20.69
C SER A 327 -9.01 -16.82 -19.40
N MET A 328 -7.84 -16.28 -18.99
CA MET A 328 -7.04 -16.78 -17.88
C MET A 328 -7.28 -16.01 -16.58
N VAL A 329 -7.63 -14.71 -16.65
CA VAL A 329 -7.66 -13.87 -15.47
C VAL A 329 -8.97 -13.12 -15.30
N GLY A 330 -9.37 -12.89 -14.05
CA GLY A 330 -10.53 -12.09 -13.70
C GLY A 330 -10.32 -10.59 -13.94
N GLY A 331 -11.40 -9.81 -13.91
CA GLY A 331 -11.43 -8.38 -14.23
C GLY A 331 -10.43 -7.53 -13.42
N GLY A 332 -10.16 -7.85 -12.15
CA GLY A 332 -9.17 -7.13 -11.34
C GLY A 332 -7.77 -7.19 -11.92
N ARG A 333 -7.31 -8.38 -12.32
CA ARG A 333 -5.98 -8.54 -12.96
C ARG A 333 -5.90 -7.90 -14.34
N ARG A 334 -7.02 -7.88 -15.09
CA ARG A 334 -7.09 -7.15 -16.37
C ARG A 334 -6.89 -5.65 -16.16
N ARG A 335 -7.55 -5.07 -15.15
CA ARG A 335 -7.37 -3.66 -14.77
C ARG A 335 -5.95 -3.36 -14.29
N GLN A 336 -5.29 -4.28 -13.57
CA GLN A 336 -3.88 -4.12 -13.21
C GLN A 336 -3.00 -3.87 -14.43
N VAL A 337 -3.16 -4.67 -15.48
CA VAL A 337 -2.39 -4.50 -16.72
C VAL A 337 -2.71 -3.17 -17.39
N ILE A 338 -4.00 -2.78 -17.47
CA ILE A 338 -4.40 -1.47 -18.02
C ILE A 338 -3.77 -0.33 -17.21
N ARG A 339 -3.82 -0.39 -15.88
CA ARG A 339 -3.21 0.62 -15.02
C ARG A 339 -1.72 0.75 -15.32
N ASP A 340 -0.99 -0.37 -15.40
CA ASP A 340 0.45 -0.35 -15.62
C ASP A 340 0.81 0.18 -17.01
N ILE A 341 -0.03 -0.08 -18.02
CA ILE A 341 0.08 0.53 -19.35
C ILE A 341 -0.18 2.05 -19.28
N CYS A 342 -1.20 2.49 -18.54
CA CYS A 342 -1.45 3.92 -18.33
C CYS A 342 -0.29 4.63 -17.61
N MET A 343 0.40 3.94 -16.69
CA MET A 343 1.57 4.48 -16.01
C MET A 343 2.75 4.66 -16.97
N ILE A 344 2.93 3.76 -17.95
CA ILE A 344 3.92 3.92 -19.01
C ILE A 344 3.60 5.17 -19.85
N ALA A 345 2.35 5.32 -20.29
CA ALA A 345 1.90 6.50 -21.05
C ALA A 345 2.09 7.84 -20.32
N ARG A 346 2.15 7.81 -18.99
CA ARG A 346 2.34 9.02 -18.16
C ARG A 346 3.79 9.30 -17.79
N ALA A 347 4.72 8.45 -18.21
CA ALA A 347 6.11 8.51 -17.74
C ALA A 347 6.80 9.84 -18.12
N ASP A 348 6.49 10.40 -19.26
CA ASP A 348 7.02 11.69 -19.74
C ASP A 348 6.19 12.93 -19.27
N GLY A 349 5.08 12.68 -18.53
CA GLY A 349 4.17 13.72 -18.04
C GLY A 349 3.14 14.21 -19.04
N HIS A 350 3.09 13.62 -20.24
CA HIS A 350 2.12 13.97 -21.29
C HIS A 350 1.51 12.69 -21.89
N VAL A 351 0.21 12.70 -22.14
CA VAL A 351 -0.49 11.58 -22.80
C VAL A 351 -1.08 12.06 -24.11
N ALA A 352 -0.48 11.62 -25.21
CA ALA A 352 -0.89 12.00 -26.55
C ALA A 352 -2.25 11.35 -26.94
N PRO A 353 -3.02 11.96 -27.86
CA PRO A 353 -4.27 11.36 -28.33
C PRO A 353 -4.10 9.96 -28.94
N GLY A 354 -2.97 9.70 -29.60
CA GLY A 354 -2.64 8.40 -30.17
C GLY A 354 -2.47 7.31 -29.09
N GLU A 355 -1.82 7.64 -27.99
CA GLU A 355 -1.63 6.73 -26.86
C GLU A 355 -2.97 6.40 -26.18
N ARG A 356 -3.83 7.43 -25.96
CA ARG A 356 -5.18 7.21 -25.43
C ARG A 356 -5.98 6.25 -26.30
N SER A 357 -5.93 6.40 -27.62
CA SER A 357 -6.63 5.50 -28.55
C SER A 357 -6.15 4.05 -28.43
N VAL A 358 -4.84 3.82 -28.32
CA VAL A 358 -4.29 2.47 -28.11
C VAL A 358 -4.74 1.89 -26.77
N ILE A 359 -4.75 2.71 -25.70
CA ILE A 359 -5.23 2.26 -24.39
C ILE A 359 -6.71 1.90 -24.44
N GLU A 360 -7.55 2.67 -25.15
CA GLU A 360 -8.96 2.39 -25.32
C GLU A 360 -9.20 1.07 -26.06
N ASP A 361 -8.43 0.78 -27.13
CA ASP A 361 -8.48 -0.49 -27.86
C ASP A 361 -8.11 -1.69 -26.95
N ILE A 362 -7.11 -1.51 -26.09
CA ILE A 362 -6.70 -2.54 -25.11
C ILE A 362 -7.80 -2.72 -24.05
N CYS A 363 -8.41 -1.64 -23.58
CA CYS A 363 -9.55 -1.70 -22.66
C CYS A 363 -10.70 -2.50 -23.24
N GLU A 364 -11.08 -2.22 -24.50
CA GLU A 364 -12.14 -2.97 -25.19
C GLU A 364 -11.79 -4.44 -25.29
N GLY A 365 -10.57 -4.79 -25.73
CA GLY A 365 -10.12 -6.18 -25.88
C GLY A 365 -10.06 -6.95 -24.54
N LEU A 366 -9.85 -6.28 -23.43
CA LEU A 366 -9.85 -6.86 -22.08
C LEU A 366 -11.22 -6.77 -21.37
N GLU A 367 -12.24 -6.23 -22.03
CA GLU A 367 -13.56 -5.98 -21.42
C GLU A 367 -13.45 -5.15 -20.12
N VAL A 368 -12.62 -4.12 -20.15
CA VAL A 368 -12.46 -3.14 -19.08
C VAL A 368 -13.07 -1.81 -19.55
N PRO A 369 -13.93 -1.14 -18.76
CA PRO A 369 -14.48 0.15 -19.18
C PRO A 369 -13.38 1.18 -19.47
N ALA A 370 -13.45 1.90 -20.61
CA ALA A 370 -12.49 2.95 -20.95
C ALA A 370 -12.44 4.07 -19.90
N ALA A 371 -13.55 4.30 -19.17
CA ALA A 371 -13.59 5.23 -18.05
C ALA A 371 -12.55 4.90 -16.97
N PHE A 372 -12.21 3.62 -16.77
CA PHE A 372 -11.15 3.23 -15.84
C PHE A 372 -9.78 3.77 -16.29
N ALA A 373 -9.43 3.58 -17.57
CA ALA A 373 -8.17 4.11 -18.09
C ALA A 373 -8.12 5.64 -18.00
N SER A 374 -9.23 6.32 -18.36
CA SER A 374 -9.33 7.79 -18.23
C SER A 374 -9.11 8.26 -16.80
N GLN A 375 -9.69 7.56 -15.82
CA GLN A 375 -9.47 7.87 -14.40
C GLN A 375 -8.00 7.72 -13.99
N VAL A 376 -7.32 6.64 -14.44
CA VAL A 376 -5.90 6.43 -14.16
C VAL A 376 -5.04 7.49 -14.83
N LEU A 377 -5.34 7.83 -16.09
CA LEU A 377 -4.58 8.83 -16.85
C LEU A 377 -4.76 10.25 -16.29
N ASP A 378 -5.95 10.57 -15.79
CA ASP A 378 -6.30 11.89 -15.29
C ASP A 378 -6.16 11.98 -13.75
N ALA A 379 -5.79 10.88 -13.07
CA ALA A 379 -5.58 10.88 -11.63
C ALA A 379 -4.46 11.83 -11.25
N ASP A 380 -4.75 12.76 -10.35
CA ASP A 380 -3.71 13.50 -9.64
C ASP A 380 -3.06 12.50 -8.66
N LEU A 381 -1.78 12.18 -8.87
CA LEU A 381 -1.02 11.28 -7.98
C LEU A 381 -0.68 11.96 -6.64
N ARG A 382 -1.29 13.12 -6.36
CA ARG A 382 -1.22 13.76 -5.06
C ARG A 382 -2.10 12.98 -4.09
N LEU A 383 -1.49 12.51 -3.04
CA LEU A 383 -2.17 11.88 -1.91
C LEU A 383 -2.94 12.97 -1.14
N ASP A 384 -4.25 12.83 -1.03
CA ASP A 384 -5.07 13.60 -0.08
C ASP A 384 -4.77 13.21 1.37
#